data_45c5a6c8714d331153382b20874c1ce6
#
_entry.id   45c5a6c8714d331153382b20874c1ce6
#
_cell.length_a   1.000
_cell.length_b   1.000
_cell.length_c   1.000
_cell.angle_alpha   90.00
_cell.angle_beta   90.00
_cell.angle_gamma   90.00
#
_symmetry.space_group_name_H-M   'P 1'
#
loop_
_entity.id
_entity.type
_entity.pdbx_description
1 polymer ?
#
loop_
_entity_poly.entity_id
_entity_poly.type
_entity_poly.pdbx_seq_one_letter_code
_entity_poly.pdbx_strand_id
1 'polypeptide(L)'
;MRKALLALPLVLALAACGSGGDGDAARHVTLTLDWTPNPDHVGFYYARDTGRFRTADLDVSIRAPSDPAAPLKLVAAGRSDLAVSYEQEVFFAAAKKLPVVAVAAVVSQPLNSFMSINPSIRSVADLKGRTIGITGVPADHAALASAGLAHDVKVVNVGYNLLPALLASNVDAILGVYRNVEGIELRQRGLSPTVIPLDRAGIPTYDELVLVANSERLRSNKEYASTVQRFVDAFLLGTDEARAHPDRALEILDKVTASKRSFLAASTPATLELLGDGCLSEQEWARFGAWMHERGLLTKPVPASDVVTTRFLGSHCQQ
;
A
#
# COMPACT_ATOMS: atom_id res chain seq x y z
N MET A 1 76.75 -50.93 -18.16
CA MET A 1 75.66 -50.41 -17.27
C MET A 1 74.87 -49.41 -18.10
N ARG A 2 73.73 -49.81 -18.67
CA ARG A 2 72.90 -49.00 -19.55
C ARG A 2 71.68 -48.57 -18.74
N LYS A 3 71.46 -47.25 -18.52
CA LYS A 3 70.31 -46.71 -17.88
C LYS A 3 69.17 -46.50 -18.93
N ALA A 4 68.10 -47.23 -18.76
CA ALA A 4 66.90 -47.05 -19.56
C ALA A 4 66.04 -45.84 -18.99
N LEU A 5 65.77 -44.84 -19.83
CA LEU A 5 64.81 -43.80 -19.54
C LEU A 5 63.41 -44.31 -19.94
N LEU A 6 62.51 -44.40 -18.97
CA LEU A 6 61.08 -44.56 -19.23
C LEU A 6 60.45 -43.19 -19.50
N ALA A 7 59.93 -43.01 -20.69
CA ALA A 7 59.09 -41.86 -21.04
C ALA A 7 57.64 -42.15 -20.64
N LEU A 8 57.08 -41.28 -19.78
CA LEU A 8 55.69 -41.37 -19.34
C LEU A 8 54.86 -40.45 -20.27
N PRO A 9 53.80 -40.93 -20.93
CA PRO A 9 52.95 -40.06 -21.74
C PRO A 9 52.05 -39.24 -20.86
N LEU A 10 52.07 -37.88 -21.01
CA LEU A 10 51.22 -36.92 -20.39
C LEU A 10 49.87 -36.91 -21.13
N VAL A 11 48.83 -37.50 -20.54
CA VAL A 11 47.45 -37.43 -21.04
C VAL A 11 46.86 -36.05 -20.65
N LEU A 12 46.72 -35.15 -21.62
CA LEU A 12 45.96 -33.91 -21.47
C LEU A 12 44.46 -34.26 -21.41
N ALA A 13 43.86 -34.22 -20.22
CA ALA A 13 42.41 -34.22 -20.05
C ALA A 13 41.88 -32.84 -20.40
N LEU A 14 41.24 -32.68 -21.58
CA LEU A 14 40.39 -31.50 -21.87
C LEU A 14 39.21 -31.56 -20.93
N ALA A 15 39.23 -30.75 -19.88
CA ALA A 15 38.05 -30.40 -19.10
C ALA A 15 37.13 -29.53 -19.97
N ALA A 16 36.10 -30.14 -20.55
CA ALA A 16 34.98 -29.42 -21.14
C ALA A 16 34.29 -28.66 -19.99
N CYS A 17 34.54 -27.36 -19.89
CA CYS A 17 33.68 -26.45 -19.11
C CYS A 17 32.30 -26.48 -19.74
N GLY A 18 31.42 -27.33 -19.21
CA GLY A 18 29.99 -27.17 -19.41
C GLY A 18 29.59 -25.81 -18.84
N SER A 19 29.23 -24.90 -19.73
CA SER A 19 28.47 -23.70 -19.34
C SER A 19 27.14 -24.17 -18.79
N GLY A 20 27.11 -24.49 -17.49
CA GLY A 20 25.91 -24.52 -16.71
C GLY A 20 25.36 -23.10 -16.77
N GLY A 21 24.25 -22.92 -17.47
CA GLY A 21 23.52 -21.65 -17.38
C GLY A 21 23.18 -21.44 -15.89
N ASP A 22 23.82 -20.46 -15.26
CA ASP A 22 23.32 -19.85 -14.06
C ASP A 22 21.92 -19.35 -14.41
N GLY A 23 20.89 -20.12 -14.06
CA GLY A 23 19.53 -19.61 -14.01
C GLY A 23 19.59 -18.43 -13.06
N ASP A 24 19.46 -17.23 -13.61
CA ASP A 24 19.57 -15.98 -12.85
C ASP A 24 18.57 -16.10 -11.69
N ALA A 25 19.10 -16.10 -10.45
CA ALA A 25 18.27 -16.28 -9.27
C ALA A 25 17.25 -15.13 -9.23
N ALA A 26 15.98 -15.47 -9.02
CA ALA A 26 14.90 -14.48 -9.01
C ALA A 26 15.25 -13.28 -8.12
N ARG A 27 15.04 -12.07 -8.63
CA ARG A 27 15.37 -10.83 -7.92
C ARG A 27 14.56 -10.71 -6.64
N HIS A 28 15.25 -10.66 -5.50
CA HIS A 28 14.57 -10.41 -4.23
C HIS A 28 14.04 -8.99 -4.15
N VAL A 29 12.74 -8.86 -3.80
CA VAL A 29 12.02 -7.59 -3.66
C VAL A 29 11.29 -7.56 -2.33
N THR A 30 11.48 -6.49 -1.57
CA THR A 30 10.73 -6.24 -0.33
C THR A 30 9.61 -5.23 -0.58
N LEU A 31 8.37 -5.63 -0.29
CA LEU A 31 7.20 -4.76 -0.21
C LEU A 31 6.85 -4.54 1.27
N THR A 32 6.81 -3.29 1.72
CA THR A 32 6.25 -2.92 3.02
C THR A 32 4.82 -2.45 2.84
N LEU A 33 3.87 -3.07 3.52
CA LEU A 33 2.46 -2.64 3.53
C LEU A 33 2.29 -1.34 4.33
N ASP A 34 1.12 -0.71 4.20
CA ASP A 34 0.72 0.44 5.01
C ASP A 34 0.24 0.00 6.41
N TRP A 35 -0.31 -1.21 6.51
CA TRP A 35 -0.87 -1.78 7.72
C TRP A 35 -0.66 -3.29 7.80
N THR A 36 -1.30 -3.95 8.79
CA THR A 36 -1.35 -5.42 8.87
C THR A 36 -2.07 -6.00 7.64
N PRO A 37 -1.71 -7.23 7.21
CA PRO A 37 -2.39 -7.89 6.10
C PRO A 37 -3.90 -7.89 6.27
N ASN A 38 -4.61 -7.40 5.25
CA ASN A 38 -6.05 -7.29 5.20
C ASN A 38 -6.55 -7.45 3.74
N PRO A 39 -7.86 -7.46 3.47
CA PRO A 39 -8.38 -7.66 2.11
C PRO A 39 -7.90 -6.65 1.07
N ASP A 40 -7.55 -5.40 1.44
CA ASP A 40 -7.06 -4.39 0.47
C ASP A 40 -5.71 -4.78 -0.16
N HIS A 41 -4.98 -5.69 0.47
CA HIS A 41 -3.70 -6.22 -0.03
C HIS A 41 -3.82 -7.49 -0.87
N VAL A 42 -5.05 -7.94 -1.18
CA VAL A 42 -5.28 -9.24 -1.82
C VAL A 42 -4.53 -9.42 -3.14
N GLY A 43 -4.42 -8.39 -3.96
CA GLY A 43 -3.70 -8.45 -5.24
C GLY A 43 -2.23 -8.84 -5.09
N PHE A 44 -1.53 -8.30 -4.09
CA PHE A 44 -0.13 -8.66 -3.80
C PHE A 44 0.01 -10.11 -3.33
N TYR A 45 -0.85 -10.55 -2.41
CA TYR A 45 -0.82 -11.92 -1.91
C TYR A 45 -1.25 -12.93 -2.98
N TYR A 46 -2.22 -12.56 -3.81
CA TYR A 46 -2.65 -13.39 -4.93
C TYR A 46 -1.52 -13.57 -5.94
N ALA A 47 -0.87 -12.49 -6.36
CA ALA A 47 0.29 -12.54 -7.27
C ALA A 47 1.43 -13.39 -6.70
N ARG A 48 1.71 -13.30 -5.39
CA ARG A 48 2.74 -14.09 -4.73
C ARG A 48 2.38 -15.57 -4.70
N ASP A 49 1.19 -15.92 -4.21
CA ASP A 49 0.81 -17.30 -3.90
C ASP A 49 0.42 -18.10 -5.16
N THR A 50 0.03 -17.43 -6.25
CA THR A 50 -0.18 -18.04 -7.57
C THR A 50 1.08 -18.04 -8.44
N GLY A 51 2.17 -17.45 -7.96
CA GLY A 51 3.48 -17.46 -8.64
C GLY A 51 3.65 -16.39 -9.72
N ARG A 52 2.78 -15.37 -9.79
CA ARG A 52 2.90 -14.30 -10.79
C ARG A 52 4.21 -13.51 -10.64
N PHE A 53 4.62 -13.24 -9.41
CA PHE A 53 5.93 -12.64 -9.16
C PHE A 53 7.08 -13.54 -9.61
N ARG A 54 7.01 -14.84 -9.34
CA ARG A 54 8.06 -15.80 -9.80
C ARG A 54 8.14 -15.89 -11.30
N THR A 55 7.00 -15.87 -12.01
CA THR A 55 6.96 -15.84 -13.48
C THR A 55 7.59 -14.54 -14.03
N ALA A 56 7.60 -13.48 -13.24
CA ALA A 56 8.28 -12.22 -13.54
C ALA A 56 9.72 -12.16 -13.01
N ASP A 57 10.35 -13.31 -12.64
CA ASP A 57 11.68 -13.43 -12.05
C ASP A 57 11.84 -12.58 -10.77
N LEU A 58 10.79 -12.53 -9.94
CA LEU A 58 10.80 -11.83 -8.66
C LEU A 58 10.52 -12.79 -7.51
N ASP A 59 11.33 -12.67 -6.44
CA ASP A 59 11.09 -13.26 -5.13
C ASP A 59 10.61 -12.18 -4.18
N VAL A 60 9.30 -12.14 -3.88
CA VAL A 60 8.68 -11.02 -3.17
C VAL A 60 8.41 -11.36 -1.70
N SER A 61 9.07 -10.61 -0.80
CA SER A 61 8.77 -10.58 0.63
C SER A 61 7.80 -9.46 0.96
N ILE A 62 6.61 -9.80 1.45
CA ILE A 62 5.59 -8.82 1.90
C ILE A 62 5.67 -8.71 3.42
N ARG A 63 5.80 -7.49 3.94
CA ARG A 63 6.00 -7.19 5.36
C ARG A 63 4.99 -6.16 5.86
N ALA A 64 4.41 -6.42 7.03
CA ALA A 64 3.67 -5.39 7.75
C ALA A 64 4.64 -4.35 8.35
N PRO A 65 4.28 -3.07 8.41
CA PRO A 65 5.11 -2.05 9.02
C PRO A 65 5.08 -2.15 10.55
N SER A 66 6.11 -1.60 11.20
CA SER A 66 6.19 -1.50 12.67
C SER A 66 5.32 -0.36 13.23
N ASP A 67 5.10 0.67 12.44
CA ASP A 67 4.24 1.83 12.74
C ASP A 67 3.71 2.46 11.44
N PRO A 68 2.61 3.26 11.51
CA PRO A 68 1.97 3.84 10.33
C PRO A 68 2.86 4.79 9.50
N ALA A 69 3.88 5.41 10.10
CA ALA A 69 4.76 6.34 9.42
C ALA A 69 6.03 5.68 8.83
N ALA A 70 6.21 4.36 9.00
CA ALA A 70 7.40 3.64 8.56
C ALA A 70 7.50 3.43 7.05
N PRO A 71 6.43 3.09 6.30
CA PRO A 71 6.53 2.62 4.91
C PRO A 71 7.32 3.56 3.99
N LEU A 72 6.92 4.84 3.91
CA LEU A 72 7.60 5.81 3.05
C LEU A 72 9.05 6.09 3.46
N LYS A 73 9.34 6.09 4.76
CA LYS A 73 10.71 6.27 5.28
C LYS A 73 11.62 5.10 4.89
N LEU A 74 11.08 3.87 4.90
CA LEU A 74 11.83 2.67 4.50
C LEU A 74 12.15 2.68 3.01
N VAL A 75 11.19 3.08 2.15
CA VAL A 75 11.43 3.25 0.71
C VAL A 75 12.43 4.37 0.44
N ALA A 76 12.26 5.53 1.06
CA ALA A 76 13.18 6.65 0.90
C ALA A 76 14.62 6.29 1.28
N ALA A 77 14.79 5.50 2.35
CA ALA A 77 16.09 5.02 2.82
C ALA A 77 16.64 3.81 2.04
N GLY A 78 15.91 3.27 1.04
CA GLY A 78 16.29 2.07 0.29
C GLY A 78 16.27 0.78 1.11
N ARG A 79 15.57 0.76 2.26
CA ARG A 79 15.41 -0.40 3.16
C ARG A 79 14.19 -1.26 2.83
N SER A 80 13.29 -0.75 2.00
CA SER A 80 12.25 -1.46 1.29
C SER A 80 12.34 -1.07 -0.18
N ASP A 81 12.11 -2.01 -1.09
CA ASP A 81 12.11 -1.68 -2.52
C ASP A 81 10.84 -0.93 -2.90
N LEU A 82 9.71 -1.34 -2.36
CA LEU A 82 8.40 -0.75 -2.58
C LEU A 82 7.65 -0.64 -1.26
N ALA A 83 6.67 0.24 -1.20
CA ALA A 83 5.70 0.28 -0.11
C ALA A 83 4.30 0.61 -0.60
N VAL A 84 3.30 0.22 0.19
CA VAL A 84 1.94 0.74 0.10
C VAL A 84 1.85 1.97 1.00
N SER A 85 1.22 3.03 0.51
CA SER A 85 0.97 4.25 1.26
C SER A 85 -0.26 4.98 0.70
N TYR A 86 -0.47 6.22 1.11
CA TYR A 86 -1.63 7.06 0.80
C TYR A 86 -1.21 8.23 -0.08
N GLU A 87 -2.08 8.70 -0.98
CA GLU A 87 -1.79 9.84 -1.86
C GLU A 87 -1.29 11.05 -1.07
N GLN A 88 -2.01 11.46 -0.02
CA GLN A 88 -1.65 12.60 0.81
C GLN A 88 -0.30 12.44 1.53
N GLU A 89 0.05 11.22 1.95
CA GLU A 89 1.34 10.96 2.60
C GLU A 89 2.51 11.09 1.60
N VAL A 90 2.30 10.75 0.33
CA VAL A 90 3.31 10.95 -0.72
C VAL A 90 3.56 12.45 -0.92
N PHE A 91 2.52 13.29 -0.93
CA PHE A 91 2.67 14.76 -0.96
C PHE A 91 3.44 15.28 0.26
N PHE A 92 3.10 14.84 1.48
CA PHE A 92 3.83 15.25 2.69
C PHE A 92 5.28 14.80 2.70
N ALA A 93 5.57 13.61 2.16
CA ALA A 93 6.93 13.09 2.03
C ALA A 93 7.74 13.94 1.02
N ALA A 94 7.16 14.25 -0.14
CA ALA A 94 7.79 15.09 -1.17
C ALA A 94 8.05 16.53 -0.66
N ALA A 95 7.09 17.12 0.08
CA ALA A 95 7.28 18.42 0.72
C ALA A 95 8.49 18.43 1.69
N LYS A 96 8.83 17.26 2.27
CA LYS A 96 10.02 17.04 3.10
C LYS A 96 11.24 16.58 2.29
N LYS A 97 11.15 16.58 0.95
CA LYS A 97 12.21 16.14 0.01
C LYS A 97 12.60 14.67 0.18
N LEU A 98 11.72 13.82 0.65
CA LEU A 98 11.94 12.37 0.61
C LEU A 98 11.81 11.88 -0.83
N PRO A 99 12.74 11.02 -1.31
CA PRO A 99 12.76 10.55 -2.69
C PRO A 99 11.74 9.41 -2.89
N VAL A 100 10.46 9.75 -2.91
CA VAL A 100 9.36 8.80 -3.09
C VAL A 100 8.44 9.25 -4.22
N VAL A 101 7.82 8.29 -4.94
CA VAL A 101 6.88 8.56 -6.03
C VAL A 101 5.89 7.41 -6.13
N ALA A 102 4.61 7.70 -6.33
CA ALA A 102 3.59 6.70 -6.62
C ALA A 102 3.75 6.16 -8.04
N VAL A 103 3.63 4.84 -8.20
CA VAL A 103 3.87 4.11 -9.46
C VAL A 103 2.65 3.31 -9.93
N ALA A 104 1.69 3.02 -9.05
CA ALA A 104 0.40 2.41 -9.38
C ALA A 104 -0.62 2.70 -8.27
N ALA A 105 -1.90 2.81 -8.63
CA ALA A 105 -2.98 2.81 -7.67
C ALA A 105 -3.29 1.37 -7.21
N VAL A 106 -3.55 1.20 -5.92
CA VAL A 106 -4.05 -0.04 -5.33
C VAL A 106 -5.56 0.08 -5.10
N VAL A 107 -5.99 1.21 -4.52
CA VAL A 107 -7.40 1.59 -4.36
C VAL A 107 -7.56 3.04 -4.78
N SER A 108 -8.30 3.27 -5.86
CA SER A 108 -8.45 4.59 -6.52
C SER A 108 -9.62 5.41 -5.98
N GLN A 109 -10.11 5.13 -4.78
CA GLN A 109 -11.21 5.85 -4.16
C GLN A 109 -11.08 5.87 -2.64
N PRO A 110 -11.60 6.91 -1.94
CA PRO A 110 -11.52 7.00 -0.51
C PRO A 110 -12.20 5.84 0.21
N LEU A 111 -11.47 5.14 1.06
CA LEU A 111 -11.97 4.13 2.00
C LEU A 111 -12.03 4.69 3.42
N ASN A 112 -11.11 5.59 3.72
CA ASN A 112 -10.92 6.17 5.03
C ASN A 112 -12.17 6.94 5.48
N SER A 113 -12.48 6.82 6.76
CA SER A 113 -13.73 7.33 7.33
C SER A 113 -13.54 7.73 8.79
N PHE A 114 -14.39 8.63 9.26
CA PHE A 114 -14.72 8.68 10.68
C PHE A 114 -15.70 7.57 11.01
N MET A 115 -15.47 6.85 12.09
CA MET A 115 -16.39 5.83 12.59
C MET A 115 -16.68 6.00 14.07
N SER A 116 -17.95 5.76 14.45
CA SER A 116 -18.40 5.77 15.83
C SER A 116 -19.45 4.68 16.05
N ILE A 117 -19.49 4.12 17.25
CA ILE A 117 -20.56 3.24 17.73
C ILE A 117 -21.51 3.97 18.70
N ASN A 118 -21.27 5.26 18.95
CA ASN A 118 -22.15 6.11 19.76
C ASN A 118 -23.34 6.57 18.91
N PRO A 119 -24.58 6.22 19.26
CA PRO A 119 -25.77 6.56 18.47
C PRO A 119 -26.05 8.07 18.40
N SER A 120 -25.43 8.89 19.25
CA SER A 120 -25.53 10.35 19.20
C SER A 120 -24.65 10.99 18.13
N ILE A 121 -23.69 10.24 17.55
CA ILE A 121 -22.79 10.69 16.49
C ILE A 121 -23.29 10.15 15.16
N ARG A 122 -23.87 11.04 14.32
CA ARG A 122 -24.46 10.68 13.02
C ARG A 122 -23.86 11.46 11.85
N SER A 123 -23.15 12.55 12.14
CA SER A 123 -22.57 13.48 11.18
C SER A 123 -21.24 14.03 11.67
N VAL A 124 -20.51 14.72 10.78
CA VAL A 124 -19.28 15.44 11.15
C VAL A 124 -19.54 16.47 12.26
N ALA A 125 -20.69 17.13 12.23
CA ALA A 125 -21.04 18.15 13.24
C ALA A 125 -21.15 17.55 14.67
N ASP A 126 -21.58 16.30 14.80
CA ASP A 126 -21.73 15.63 16.09
C ASP A 126 -20.39 15.21 16.70
N LEU A 127 -19.30 15.28 15.92
CA LEU A 127 -17.94 15.02 16.39
C LEU A 127 -17.37 16.18 17.22
N LYS A 128 -17.93 17.39 17.14
CA LYS A 128 -17.48 18.54 17.93
C LYS A 128 -17.57 18.26 19.44
N GLY A 129 -16.51 18.60 20.16
CA GLY A 129 -16.36 18.34 21.60
C GLY A 129 -16.05 16.88 21.95
N ARG A 130 -15.90 15.99 20.96
CA ARG A 130 -15.64 14.57 21.18
C ARG A 130 -14.16 14.25 21.20
N THR A 131 -13.84 13.06 21.74
CA THR A 131 -12.49 12.49 21.69
C THR A 131 -12.37 11.59 20.46
N ILE A 132 -11.41 11.88 19.57
CA ILE A 132 -11.17 11.12 18.33
C ILE A 132 -9.83 10.41 18.43
N GLY A 133 -9.84 9.09 18.27
CA GLY A 133 -8.65 8.27 18.10
C GLY A 133 -8.11 8.36 16.67
N ILE A 134 -6.80 8.55 16.51
CA ILE A 134 -6.11 8.64 15.22
C ILE A 134 -4.91 7.70 15.15
N THR A 135 -4.42 7.42 13.93
CA THR A 135 -3.18 6.64 13.71
C THR A 135 -1.92 7.44 14.02
N GLY A 136 -2.01 8.78 13.95
CA GLY A 136 -0.90 9.71 14.16
C GLY A 136 -0.08 10.03 12.91
N VAL A 137 -0.55 9.65 11.72
CA VAL A 137 0.04 10.12 10.46
C VAL A 137 -0.39 11.57 10.15
N PRO A 138 0.38 12.34 9.38
CA PRO A 138 0.00 13.71 9.02
C PRO A 138 -1.37 13.83 8.36
N ALA A 139 -1.78 12.83 7.56
CA ALA A 139 -3.08 12.78 6.91
C ALA A 139 -4.26 12.84 7.89
N ASP A 140 -4.15 12.29 9.09
CA ASP A 140 -5.23 12.35 10.09
C ASP A 140 -5.52 13.81 10.51
N HIS A 141 -4.47 14.59 10.76
CA HIS A 141 -4.62 16.01 11.11
C HIS A 141 -5.14 16.82 9.91
N ALA A 142 -4.72 16.48 8.70
CA ALA A 142 -5.23 17.06 7.47
C ALA A 142 -6.75 16.80 7.31
N ALA A 143 -7.18 15.58 7.56
CA ALA A 143 -8.59 15.18 7.50
C ALA A 143 -9.43 15.92 8.55
N LEU A 144 -8.94 16.01 9.80
CA LEU A 144 -9.61 16.79 10.85
C LEU A 144 -9.73 18.27 10.49
N ALA A 145 -8.67 18.88 9.94
CA ALA A 145 -8.69 20.27 9.51
C ALA A 145 -9.71 20.51 8.38
N SER A 146 -9.73 19.61 7.39
CA SER A 146 -10.64 19.70 6.23
C SER A 146 -12.10 19.51 6.63
N ALA A 147 -12.36 18.66 7.62
CA ALA A 147 -13.68 18.46 8.20
C ALA A 147 -14.13 19.62 9.14
N GLY A 148 -13.28 20.65 9.32
CA GLY A 148 -13.57 21.75 10.24
C GLY A 148 -13.50 21.37 11.71
N LEU A 149 -12.72 20.34 12.06
CA LEU A 149 -12.63 19.77 13.41
C LEU A 149 -11.30 20.04 14.11
N ALA A 150 -10.34 20.70 13.45
CA ALA A 150 -8.96 20.84 13.94
C ALA A 150 -8.83 21.36 15.38
N HIS A 151 -9.75 22.23 15.81
CA HIS A 151 -9.75 22.85 17.14
C HIS A 151 -10.98 22.47 17.98
N ASP A 152 -11.89 21.68 17.40
CA ASP A 152 -13.20 21.39 18.02
C ASP A 152 -13.26 19.98 18.65
N VAL A 153 -12.18 19.21 18.60
CA VAL A 153 -12.12 17.83 19.09
C VAL A 153 -10.88 17.60 19.96
N LYS A 154 -10.97 16.64 20.87
CA LYS A 154 -9.81 16.10 21.57
C LYS A 154 -9.21 14.95 20.73
N VAL A 155 -7.95 15.05 20.35
CA VAL A 155 -7.26 14.04 19.56
C VAL A 155 -6.40 13.13 20.43
N VAL A 156 -6.50 11.83 20.24
CA VAL A 156 -5.69 10.82 20.93
C VAL A 156 -5.01 9.93 19.89
N ASN A 157 -3.68 9.95 19.84
CA ASN A 157 -2.92 9.04 19.00
C ASN A 157 -2.91 7.64 19.63
N VAL A 158 -3.52 6.67 18.95
CA VAL A 158 -3.61 5.26 19.38
C VAL A 158 -2.89 4.32 18.40
N GLY A 159 -2.24 4.85 17.38
CA GLY A 159 -1.56 4.08 16.34
C GLY A 159 -2.54 3.10 15.67
N TYR A 160 -2.14 1.84 15.56
CA TYR A 160 -3.00 0.79 14.99
C TYR A 160 -4.10 0.26 15.92
N ASN A 161 -4.23 0.78 17.15
CA ASN A 161 -5.22 0.32 18.12
C ASN A 161 -6.56 1.09 18.03
N LEU A 162 -6.94 1.57 16.85
CA LEU A 162 -8.16 2.35 16.62
C LEU A 162 -9.41 1.60 17.08
N LEU A 163 -9.65 0.42 16.53
CA LEU A 163 -10.83 -0.37 16.84
C LEU A 163 -10.89 -0.83 18.32
N PRO A 164 -9.79 -1.34 18.92
CA PRO A 164 -9.74 -1.59 20.36
C PRO A 164 -10.07 -0.37 21.21
N ALA A 165 -9.55 0.82 20.86
CA ALA A 165 -9.81 2.05 21.59
C ALA A 165 -11.30 2.46 21.54
N LEU A 166 -11.94 2.33 20.37
CA LEU A 166 -13.36 2.59 20.18
C LEU A 166 -14.22 1.62 21.01
N LEU A 167 -13.93 0.32 20.89
CA LEU A 167 -14.68 -0.74 21.60
C LEU A 167 -14.56 -0.64 23.12
N ALA A 168 -13.42 -0.18 23.63
CA ALA A 168 -13.21 0.07 25.06
C ALA A 168 -13.79 1.42 25.54
N SER A 169 -14.43 2.20 24.64
CA SER A 169 -14.94 3.55 24.92
C SER A 169 -13.87 4.54 25.43
N ASN A 170 -12.61 4.31 25.06
CA ASN A 170 -11.51 5.24 25.36
C ASN A 170 -11.56 6.48 24.45
N VAL A 171 -12.25 6.38 23.33
CA VAL A 171 -12.52 7.44 22.35
C VAL A 171 -13.98 7.37 21.89
N ASP A 172 -14.57 8.50 21.51
CA ASP A 172 -15.96 8.59 21.03
C ASP A 172 -16.08 8.18 19.56
N ALA A 173 -15.05 8.46 18.79
CA ALA A 173 -14.94 8.13 17.36
C ALA A 173 -13.47 7.82 17.00
N ILE A 174 -13.28 7.22 15.86
CA ILE A 174 -11.96 6.91 15.27
C ILE A 174 -11.88 7.44 13.85
N LEU A 175 -10.68 7.82 13.43
CA LEU A 175 -10.31 8.23 12.08
C LEU A 175 -9.09 7.41 11.64
N GLY A 176 -8.98 7.10 10.37
CA GLY A 176 -7.93 6.22 9.86
C GLY A 176 -8.40 4.77 9.72
N VAL A 177 -9.69 4.58 9.48
CA VAL A 177 -10.36 3.26 9.40
C VAL A 177 -11.17 3.13 8.11
N TYR A 178 -11.27 1.92 7.59
CA TYR A 178 -11.84 1.64 6.29
C TYR A 178 -13.25 1.07 6.39
N ARG A 179 -14.15 1.59 5.52
CA ARG A 179 -15.56 1.14 5.47
C ARG A 179 -15.73 -0.35 5.14
N ASN A 180 -14.80 -0.93 4.37
CA ASN A 180 -14.78 -2.33 3.93
C ASN A 180 -14.02 -3.26 4.89
N VAL A 181 -13.32 -2.72 5.89
CA VAL A 181 -12.60 -3.48 6.92
C VAL A 181 -13.28 -3.26 8.29
N GLU A 182 -12.97 -2.17 8.99
CA GLU A 182 -13.52 -1.93 10.34
C GLU A 182 -15.03 -1.75 10.33
N GLY A 183 -15.59 -1.11 9.29
CA GLY A 183 -17.03 -0.95 9.14
C GLY A 183 -17.75 -2.30 9.07
N ILE A 184 -17.17 -3.30 8.40
CA ILE A 184 -17.71 -4.66 8.33
C ILE A 184 -17.48 -5.39 9.66
N GLU A 185 -16.30 -5.28 10.25
CA GLU A 185 -15.98 -5.93 11.52
C GLU A 185 -16.92 -5.49 12.65
N LEU A 186 -17.20 -4.18 12.77
CA LEU A 186 -18.14 -3.65 13.75
C LEU A 186 -19.56 -4.22 13.54
N ARG A 187 -20.03 -4.27 12.28
CA ARG A 187 -21.33 -4.86 11.96
C ARG A 187 -21.41 -6.35 12.31
N GLN A 188 -20.36 -7.12 12.06
CA GLN A 188 -20.30 -8.53 12.41
C GLN A 188 -20.27 -8.78 13.93
N ARG A 189 -19.85 -7.80 14.71
CA ARG A 189 -19.93 -7.81 16.17
C ARG A 189 -21.35 -7.45 16.67
N GLY A 190 -22.31 -7.27 15.77
CA GLY A 190 -23.69 -6.86 16.11
C GLY A 190 -23.83 -5.38 16.44
N LEU A 191 -22.83 -4.56 16.14
CA LEU A 191 -22.85 -3.12 16.36
C LEU A 191 -23.38 -2.40 15.10
N SER A 192 -23.93 -1.21 15.30
CA SER A 192 -24.42 -0.32 14.24
C SER A 192 -23.54 0.91 14.13
N PRO A 193 -22.36 0.81 13.48
CA PRO A 193 -21.45 1.95 13.38
C PRO A 193 -22.02 3.02 12.45
N THR A 194 -21.88 4.28 12.87
CA THR A 194 -21.92 5.41 11.94
C THR A 194 -20.59 5.44 11.21
N VAL A 195 -20.63 5.43 9.88
CA VAL A 195 -19.48 5.54 8.99
C VAL A 195 -19.62 6.80 8.18
N ILE A 196 -18.70 7.74 8.32
CA ILE A 196 -18.67 9.02 7.58
C ILE A 196 -17.43 9.02 6.71
N PRO A 197 -17.54 8.66 5.40
CA PRO A 197 -16.42 8.68 4.48
C PRO A 197 -15.80 10.09 4.35
N LEU A 198 -14.49 10.17 4.15
CA LEU A 198 -13.77 11.44 4.12
C LEU A 198 -14.19 12.34 2.94
N ASP A 199 -14.54 11.74 1.79
CA ASP A 199 -15.09 12.47 0.65
C ASP A 199 -16.44 13.17 0.97
N ARG A 200 -17.18 12.68 1.98
CA ARG A 200 -18.38 13.33 2.52
C ARG A 200 -18.08 14.28 3.69
N ALA A 201 -16.83 14.30 4.14
CA ALA A 201 -16.35 15.17 5.22
C ALA A 201 -15.56 16.39 4.72
N GLY A 202 -15.66 16.73 3.42
CA GLY A 202 -15.04 17.92 2.82
C GLY A 202 -13.66 17.70 2.20
N ILE A 203 -13.25 16.44 2.01
CA ILE A 203 -12.02 16.09 1.30
C ILE A 203 -12.40 15.69 -0.14
N PRO A 204 -11.71 16.17 -1.19
CA PRO A 204 -11.91 15.69 -2.56
C PRO A 204 -11.62 14.21 -2.70
N THR A 205 -12.11 13.56 -3.76
CA THR A 205 -11.72 12.21 -4.13
C THR A 205 -10.21 12.13 -4.37
N TYR A 206 -9.60 11.03 -3.91
CA TYR A 206 -8.17 10.75 -3.98
C TYR A 206 -7.92 9.23 -4.04
N ASP A 207 -6.70 8.85 -4.43
CA ASP A 207 -6.26 7.46 -4.38
C ASP A 207 -5.97 7.05 -2.93
N GLU A 208 -6.82 6.19 -2.33
CA GLU A 208 -6.65 5.77 -0.93
C GLU A 208 -5.35 5.04 -0.70
N LEU A 209 -5.08 4.03 -1.54
CA LEU A 209 -3.86 3.24 -1.43
C LEU A 209 -3.09 3.27 -2.75
N VAL A 210 -1.81 3.58 -2.64
CA VAL A 210 -0.90 3.65 -3.79
C VAL A 210 0.37 2.84 -3.53
N LEU A 211 0.90 2.22 -4.58
CA LEU A 211 2.21 1.60 -4.57
C LEU A 211 3.29 2.67 -4.79
N VAL A 212 4.27 2.73 -3.91
CA VAL A 212 5.30 3.77 -3.89
C VAL A 212 6.68 3.17 -4.08
N ALA A 213 7.50 3.83 -4.91
CA ALA A 213 8.90 3.49 -5.18
C ALA A 213 9.84 4.64 -4.81
N ASN A 214 11.15 4.36 -4.74
CA ASN A 214 12.17 5.39 -4.54
C ASN A 214 12.45 6.12 -5.86
N SER A 215 12.11 7.41 -5.92
CA SER A 215 12.20 8.22 -7.13
C SER A 215 13.63 8.46 -7.63
N GLU A 216 14.61 8.53 -6.75
CA GLU A 216 16.02 8.69 -7.13
C GLU A 216 16.59 7.40 -7.71
N ARG A 217 16.26 6.25 -7.09
CA ARG A 217 16.63 4.94 -7.64
C ARG A 217 15.99 4.69 -9.00
N LEU A 218 14.73 5.09 -9.21
CA LEU A 218 14.06 4.95 -10.51
C LEU A 218 14.76 5.74 -11.62
N ARG A 219 15.36 6.90 -11.29
CA ARG A 219 16.12 7.71 -12.27
C ARG A 219 17.51 7.18 -12.52
N SER A 220 18.20 6.70 -11.48
CA SER A 220 19.62 6.37 -11.53
C SER A 220 19.94 4.89 -11.77
N ASN A 221 18.98 3.98 -11.54
CA ASN A 221 19.19 2.54 -11.61
C ASN A 221 18.18 1.88 -12.54
N LYS A 222 18.62 1.48 -13.74
CA LYS A 222 17.77 0.85 -14.77
C LYS A 222 17.26 -0.53 -14.34
N GLU A 223 18.05 -1.28 -13.58
CA GLU A 223 17.64 -2.59 -13.06
C GLU A 223 16.50 -2.44 -12.04
N TYR A 224 16.61 -1.47 -11.13
CA TYR A 224 15.52 -1.17 -10.20
C TYR A 224 14.25 -0.73 -10.93
N ALA A 225 14.36 0.12 -11.94
CA ALA A 225 13.22 0.53 -12.75
C ALA A 225 12.56 -0.66 -13.48
N SER A 226 13.36 -1.59 -14.04
CA SER A 226 12.87 -2.84 -14.63
C SER A 226 12.21 -3.75 -13.59
N THR A 227 12.77 -3.82 -12.38
CA THR A 227 12.19 -4.58 -11.26
C THR A 227 10.82 -4.02 -10.87
N VAL A 228 10.69 -2.69 -10.77
CA VAL A 228 9.41 -2.01 -10.47
C VAL A 228 8.37 -2.28 -11.56
N GLN A 229 8.77 -2.23 -12.85
CA GLN A 229 7.86 -2.57 -13.96
C GLN A 229 7.31 -3.99 -13.82
N ARG A 230 8.20 -4.98 -13.69
CA ARG A 230 7.80 -6.39 -13.54
C ARG A 230 6.92 -6.62 -12.31
N PHE A 231 7.20 -5.90 -11.23
CA PHE A 231 6.39 -5.97 -10.01
C PHE A 231 4.99 -5.42 -10.23
N VAL A 232 4.86 -4.24 -10.85
CA VAL A 232 3.56 -3.61 -11.16
C VAL A 232 2.74 -4.51 -12.07
N ASP A 233 3.33 -5.02 -13.16
CA ASP A 233 2.64 -5.92 -14.11
C ASP A 233 2.11 -7.18 -13.41
N ALA A 234 2.94 -7.83 -12.59
CA ALA A 234 2.55 -9.03 -11.85
C ALA A 234 1.50 -8.76 -10.77
N PHE A 235 1.59 -7.63 -10.08
CA PHE A 235 0.61 -7.17 -9.09
C PHE A 235 -0.77 -6.92 -9.73
N LEU A 236 -0.82 -6.18 -10.82
CA LEU A 236 -2.07 -5.87 -11.52
C LEU A 236 -2.73 -7.15 -12.06
N LEU A 237 -1.95 -8.05 -12.65
CA LEU A 237 -2.45 -9.37 -13.06
C LEU A 237 -3.00 -10.17 -11.86
N GLY A 238 -2.31 -10.15 -10.72
CA GLY A 238 -2.78 -10.80 -9.49
C GLY A 238 -4.07 -10.18 -8.96
N THR A 239 -4.25 -8.87 -9.11
CA THR A 239 -5.47 -8.15 -8.72
C THR A 239 -6.64 -8.55 -9.62
N ASP A 240 -6.44 -8.61 -10.94
CA ASP A 240 -7.48 -9.01 -11.89
C ASP A 240 -7.90 -10.47 -11.70
N GLU A 241 -6.93 -11.35 -11.45
CA GLU A 241 -7.22 -12.76 -11.15
C GLU A 241 -7.93 -12.93 -9.80
N ALA A 242 -7.60 -12.13 -8.78
CA ALA A 242 -8.31 -12.13 -7.51
C ALA A 242 -9.78 -11.75 -7.70
N ARG A 243 -10.10 -10.77 -8.56
CA ARG A 243 -11.48 -10.41 -8.93
C ARG A 243 -12.19 -11.55 -9.68
N ALA A 244 -11.50 -12.19 -10.61
CA ALA A 244 -12.06 -13.31 -11.39
C ALA A 244 -12.29 -14.57 -10.54
N HIS A 245 -11.54 -14.73 -9.45
CA HIS A 245 -11.57 -15.93 -8.60
C HIS A 245 -11.68 -15.58 -7.10
N PRO A 246 -12.80 -14.99 -6.65
CA PRO A 246 -12.98 -14.49 -5.29
C PRO A 246 -12.84 -15.57 -4.20
N ASP A 247 -13.25 -16.81 -4.47
CA ASP A 247 -13.07 -17.93 -3.53
C ASP A 247 -11.58 -18.22 -3.29
N ARG A 248 -10.76 -18.16 -4.34
CA ARG A 248 -9.31 -18.32 -4.23
C ARG A 248 -8.67 -17.16 -3.50
N ALA A 249 -9.14 -15.94 -3.75
CA ALA A 249 -8.71 -14.75 -3.04
C ALA A 249 -8.99 -14.88 -1.53
N LEU A 250 -10.18 -15.35 -1.15
CA LEU A 250 -10.56 -15.63 0.23
C LEU A 250 -9.64 -16.68 0.88
N GLU A 251 -9.35 -17.80 0.19
CA GLU A 251 -8.44 -18.83 0.69
C GLU A 251 -7.02 -18.30 0.94
N ILE A 252 -6.52 -17.43 0.08
CA ILE A 252 -5.20 -16.80 0.23
C ILE A 252 -5.20 -15.88 1.43
N LEU A 253 -6.21 -15.02 1.57
CA LEU A 253 -6.34 -14.10 2.71
C LEU A 253 -6.47 -14.84 4.05
N ASP A 254 -7.18 -15.95 4.08
CA ASP A 254 -7.34 -16.80 5.28
C ASP A 254 -5.99 -17.35 5.81
N LYS A 255 -5.02 -17.55 4.90
CA LYS A 255 -3.67 -18.03 5.25
C LYS A 255 -2.72 -16.92 5.71
N VAL A 256 -2.91 -15.68 5.21
CA VAL A 256 -1.94 -14.61 5.41
C VAL A 256 -2.39 -13.55 6.41
N THR A 257 -3.66 -13.55 6.80
CA THR A 257 -4.21 -12.64 7.79
C THR A 257 -4.49 -13.37 9.11
N ALA A 258 -4.53 -12.63 10.20
CA ALA A 258 -5.01 -13.14 11.50
C ALA A 258 -6.54 -12.99 11.67
N SER A 259 -7.24 -12.63 10.60
CA SER A 259 -8.68 -12.34 10.60
C SER A 259 -9.50 -13.61 10.64
N LYS A 260 -10.70 -13.54 11.22
CA LYS A 260 -11.66 -14.65 11.18
C LYS A 260 -12.15 -14.86 9.74
N ARG A 261 -12.27 -16.12 9.30
CA ARG A 261 -12.79 -16.47 7.98
C ARG A 261 -14.18 -15.87 7.70
N SER A 262 -15.04 -15.77 8.71
CA SER A 262 -16.36 -15.13 8.56
C SER A 262 -16.26 -13.64 8.23
N PHE A 263 -15.26 -12.94 8.80
CA PHE A 263 -14.98 -11.55 8.44
C PHE A 263 -14.44 -11.46 7.00
N LEU A 264 -13.48 -12.30 6.65
CA LEU A 264 -12.91 -12.31 5.29
C LEU A 264 -13.98 -12.62 4.23
N ALA A 265 -14.90 -13.54 4.51
CA ALA A 265 -16.02 -13.88 3.60
C ALA A 265 -16.95 -12.68 3.34
N ALA A 266 -17.08 -11.75 4.29
CA ALA A 266 -17.87 -10.53 4.11
C ALA A 266 -17.07 -9.38 3.51
N SER A 267 -15.79 -9.21 3.93
CA SER A 267 -14.95 -8.09 3.52
C SER A 267 -14.31 -8.30 2.14
N THR A 268 -13.91 -9.53 1.77
CA THR A 268 -13.23 -9.79 0.50
C THR A 268 -14.05 -9.37 -0.72
N PRO A 269 -15.32 -9.77 -0.90
CA PRO A 269 -16.13 -9.35 -2.05
C PRO A 269 -16.27 -7.82 -2.12
N ALA A 270 -16.56 -7.18 -0.98
CA ALA A 270 -16.70 -5.73 -0.90
C ALA A 270 -15.38 -5.00 -1.26
N THR A 271 -14.24 -5.58 -0.93
CA THR A 271 -12.92 -5.02 -1.25
C THR A 271 -12.57 -5.21 -2.72
N LEU A 272 -12.84 -6.38 -3.31
CA LEU A 272 -12.54 -6.65 -4.72
C LEU A 272 -13.19 -5.64 -5.69
N GLU A 273 -14.38 -5.10 -5.32
CA GLU A 273 -15.06 -4.04 -6.07
C GLU A 273 -14.39 -2.66 -5.93
N LEU A 274 -13.56 -2.47 -4.90
CA LEU A 274 -12.93 -1.19 -4.57
C LEU A 274 -11.49 -1.09 -5.07
N LEU A 275 -10.86 -2.23 -5.38
CA LEU A 275 -9.49 -2.24 -5.89
C LEU A 275 -9.40 -1.45 -7.21
N GLY A 276 -8.32 -0.71 -7.39
CA GLY A 276 -8.00 0.00 -8.62
C GLY A 276 -7.57 -0.96 -9.74
N ASP A 277 -7.54 -0.44 -10.96
CA ASP A 277 -6.94 -1.07 -12.14
C ASP A 277 -5.44 -0.71 -12.31
N GLY A 278 -4.87 -0.05 -11.30
CA GLY A 278 -3.51 0.46 -11.27
C GLY A 278 -3.36 1.88 -11.80
N CYS A 279 -4.37 2.41 -12.51
CA CYS A 279 -4.25 3.71 -13.18
C CYS A 279 -4.08 4.86 -12.18
N LEU A 280 -3.20 5.77 -12.51
CA LEU A 280 -2.94 7.02 -11.81
C LEU A 280 -3.17 8.18 -12.79
N SER A 281 -3.75 9.28 -12.32
CA SER A 281 -4.00 10.47 -13.11
C SER A 281 -3.20 11.66 -12.58
N GLU A 282 -2.17 12.10 -13.31
CA GLU A 282 -1.40 13.29 -12.95
C GLU A 282 -2.31 14.52 -12.78
N GLN A 283 -3.40 14.62 -13.56
CA GLN A 283 -4.35 15.71 -13.46
C GLN A 283 -5.13 15.66 -12.13
N GLU A 284 -5.56 14.47 -11.70
CA GLU A 284 -6.27 14.31 -10.43
C GLU A 284 -5.35 14.57 -9.25
N TRP A 285 -4.14 14.07 -9.29
CA TRP A 285 -3.10 14.35 -8.31
C TRP A 285 -2.76 15.85 -8.24
N ALA A 286 -2.66 16.54 -9.38
CA ALA A 286 -2.45 17.98 -9.40
C ALA A 286 -3.60 18.75 -8.74
N ARG A 287 -4.87 18.34 -8.99
CA ARG A 287 -6.05 18.93 -8.34
C ARG A 287 -6.04 18.70 -6.82
N PHE A 288 -5.73 17.48 -6.39
CA PHE A 288 -5.67 17.14 -4.98
C PHE A 288 -4.51 17.87 -4.27
N GLY A 289 -3.33 17.94 -4.88
CA GLY A 289 -2.19 18.70 -4.35
C GLY A 289 -2.45 20.21 -4.25
N ALA A 290 -3.15 20.79 -5.25
CA ALA A 290 -3.58 22.18 -5.20
C ALA A 290 -4.56 22.43 -4.03
N TRP A 291 -5.55 21.54 -3.85
CA TRP A 291 -6.48 21.60 -2.72
C TRP A 291 -5.76 21.47 -1.38
N MET A 292 -4.78 20.56 -1.25
CA MET A 292 -3.97 20.44 -0.03
C MET A 292 -3.23 21.75 0.28
N HIS A 293 -2.67 22.42 -0.74
CA HIS A 293 -2.00 23.70 -0.57
C HIS A 293 -2.96 24.83 -0.19
N GLU A 294 -4.10 24.95 -0.86
CA GLU A 294 -5.16 25.94 -0.55
C GLU A 294 -5.69 25.80 0.88
N ARG A 295 -5.74 24.56 1.41
CA ARG A 295 -6.14 24.28 2.79
C ARG A 295 -5.01 24.47 3.82
N GLY A 296 -3.81 24.88 3.37
CA GLY A 296 -2.67 25.09 4.25
C GLY A 296 -2.03 23.78 4.77
N LEU A 297 -2.37 22.62 4.17
CA LEU A 297 -1.79 21.32 4.51
C LEU A 297 -0.37 21.21 3.95
N LEU A 298 -0.12 21.85 2.83
CA LEU A 298 1.21 22.01 2.24
C LEU A 298 1.61 23.48 2.33
N THR A 299 2.79 23.75 2.87
CA THR A 299 3.32 25.12 2.98
C THR A 299 3.70 25.73 1.63
N LYS A 300 3.97 24.91 0.64
CA LYS A 300 4.27 25.26 -0.76
C LYS A 300 3.60 24.26 -1.69
N PRO A 301 3.23 24.68 -2.91
CA PRO A 301 2.77 23.73 -3.93
C PRO A 301 3.80 22.64 -4.19
N VAL A 302 3.35 21.41 -4.34
CA VAL A 302 4.15 20.26 -4.77
C VAL A 302 3.63 19.83 -6.14
N PRO A 303 4.46 19.88 -7.20
CA PRO A 303 4.05 19.44 -8.54
C PRO A 303 3.65 17.96 -8.54
N ALA A 304 2.60 17.61 -9.28
CA ALA A 304 2.18 16.21 -9.43
C ALA A 304 3.32 15.34 -9.99
N SER A 305 4.11 15.85 -10.94
CA SER A 305 5.28 15.16 -11.50
C SER A 305 6.35 14.75 -10.49
N ASP A 306 6.36 15.36 -9.30
CA ASP A 306 7.30 15.00 -8.23
C ASP A 306 6.79 13.84 -7.37
N VAL A 307 5.48 13.55 -7.41
CA VAL A 307 4.80 12.63 -6.49
C VAL A 307 4.14 11.44 -7.18
N VAL A 308 3.87 11.52 -8.49
CA VAL A 308 3.22 10.46 -9.26
C VAL A 308 3.92 10.25 -10.60
N THR A 309 3.94 9.02 -11.09
CA THR A 309 4.40 8.68 -12.45
C THR A 309 3.56 7.56 -13.05
N THR A 310 3.12 7.77 -14.28
CA THR A 310 2.37 6.78 -15.07
C THR A 310 3.27 5.84 -15.89
N ARG A 311 4.59 5.99 -15.78
CA ARG A 311 5.60 5.30 -16.59
C ARG A 311 5.46 3.78 -16.57
N PHE A 312 4.98 3.20 -15.48
CA PHE A 312 4.90 1.75 -15.25
C PHE A 312 3.53 1.17 -15.56
N LEU A 313 2.60 1.99 -16.04
CA LEU A 313 1.22 1.60 -16.29
C LEU A 313 0.99 1.25 -17.75
N GLY A 314 0.09 0.31 -18.02
CA GLY A 314 -0.28 -0.11 -19.35
C GLY A 314 -1.00 0.99 -20.16
N SER A 315 -1.13 0.79 -21.47
CA SER A 315 -1.78 1.75 -22.37
C SER A 315 -3.27 2.00 -22.04
N HIS A 316 -3.92 1.10 -21.30
CA HIS A 316 -5.30 1.29 -20.81
C HIS A 316 -5.46 2.48 -19.86
N CYS A 317 -4.37 2.87 -19.17
CA CYS A 317 -4.35 4.04 -18.28
C CYS A 317 -4.05 5.37 -18.98
N GLN A 318 -3.88 5.37 -20.30
CA GLN A 318 -3.47 6.57 -21.06
C GLN A 318 -4.64 7.27 -21.77
N GLN A 319 -5.88 6.96 -21.37
CA GLN A 319 -7.10 7.52 -21.99
C GLN A 319 -7.57 8.81 -21.28
#